data_a7e4d74bdbf94110ab86301459590b72
#
_entry.id   a7e4d74bdbf94110ab86301459590b72
#
_cell.length_a   1.000
_cell.length_b   1.000
_cell.length_c   1.000
_cell.angle_alpha   90.00
_cell.angle_beta   90.00
_cell.angle_gamma   90.00
#
_symmetry.space_group_name_H-M   'P 1'
#
loop_
_entity.id
_entity.type
_entity.pdbx_description
1 polymer ?
#
loop_
_entity_poly.entity_id
_entity_poly.type
_entity_poly.pdbx_seq_one_letter_code
_entity_poly.pdbx_strand_id
1 'polypeptide(L)'
;MKALVEYLNHKKLIFKSLQEILPKELGSRKKVSLYVGVDLKGYYALVMQLEKKSRVLRKEAGDLMALHEKLEKYVGSSITKKYILIKAPLCSHAKAMLEENGWKVWHEPE
;
A
#
# COMPACT_ATOMS: atom_id res chain seq x y z
N MET A 1 -5.46 10.10 8.19
CA MET A 1 -4.42 9.26 8.82
C MET A 1 -4.86 8.58 10.11
N LYS A 2 -5.62 9.27 10.95
CA LYS A 2 -6.10 8.69 12.21
C LYS A 2 -6.91 7.40 12.01
N ALA A 3 -7.84 7.39 11.05
CA ALA A 3 -8.65 6.21 10.77
C ALA A 3 -7.79 5.05 10.26
N LEU A 4 -6.75 5.35 9.47
CA LEU A 4 -5.83 4.32 9.00
C LEU A 4 -5.02 3.74 10.15
N VAL A 5 -4.53 4.59 11.06
CA VAL A 5 -3.76 4.14 12.22
C VAL A 5 -4.62 3.22 13.10
N GLU A 6 -5.88 3.59 13.31
CA GLU A 6 -6.81 2.76 14.07
C GLU A 6 -7.04 1.41 13.40
N TYR A 7 -7.17 1.42 12.06
CA TYR A 7 -7.34 0.18 11.29
C TYR A 7 -6.10 -0.72 11.43
N LEU A 8 -4.91 -0.13 11.32
CA LEU A 8 -3.67 -0.88 11.45
C LEU A 8 -3.51 -1.47 12.87
N ASN A 9 -3.87 -0.70 13.89
CA ASN A 9 -3.84 -1.20 15.26
C ASN A 9 -4.80 -2.37 15.44
N HIS A 10 -5.97 -2.31 14.82
CA HIS A 10 -6.93 -3.40 14.84
C HIS A 10 -6.36 -4.67 14.20
N LYS A 11 -5.52 -4.52 13.18
CA LYS A 11 -4.81 -5.63 12.52
C LYS A 11 -3.52 -5.99 13.26
N LYS A 12 -3.28 -5.41 14.43
CA LYS A 12 -2.10 -5.66 15.27
C LYS A 12 -0.79 -5.24 14.60
N LEU A 13 -0.86 -4.23 13.73
CA LEU A 13 0.33 -3.65 13.11
C LEU A 13 0.63 -2.32 13.79
N ILE A 14 1.77 -2.27 14.46
CA ILE A 14 2.21 -1.09 15.19
C ILE A 14 3.50 -0.57 14.56
N PHE A 15 3.52 0.71 14.23
CA PHE A 15 4.68 1.37 13.64
C PHE A 15 5.21 2.44 14.58
N LYS A 16 6.54 2.58 14.65
CA LYS A 16 7.18 3.69 15.37
C LYS A 16 6.86 5.02 14.73
N SER A 17 6.78 5.03 13.41
CA SER A 17 6.44 6.23 12.65
C SER A 17 5.68 5.82 11.39
N LEU A 18 4.86 6.73 10.89
CA LEU A 18 4.09 6.52 9.68
C LEU A 18 4.00 7.88 8.99
N GLN A 19 4.59 7.98 7.81
CA GLN A 19 4.65 9.23 7.05
C GLN A 19 3.94 9.06 5.72
N GLU A 20 3.07 10.02 5.39
CA GLU A 20 2.40 10.03 4.11
C GLU A 20 3.33 10.54 3.01
N ILE A 21 3.36 9.83 1.89
CA ILE A 21 4.08 10.22 0.69
C ILE A 21 3.05 10.44 -0.41
N LEU A 22 3.04 11.60 -1.01
CA LEU A 22 2.09 11.89 -2.08
C LEU A 22 2.56 11.25 -3.39
N PRO A 23 1.65 10.62 -4.16
CA PRO A 23 2.05 10.00 -5.43
C PRO A 23 2.77 10.95 -6.38
N LYS A 24 2.43 12.24 -6.36
CA LYS A 24 3.10 13.24 -7.20
C LYS A 24 4.59 13.37 -6.89
N GLU A 25 5.00 13.08 -5.66
CA GLU A 25 6.41 13.09 -5.27
C GLU A 25 7.18 11.96 -5.95
N LEU A 26 6.47 10.93 -6.39
CA LEU A 26 7.03 9.80 -7.13
C LEU A 26 6.80 9.94 -8.64
N GLY A 27 6.31 11.10 -9.09
CA GLY A 27 6.01 11.33 -10.49
C GLY A 27 4.76 10.60 -10.98
N SER A 28 3.85 10.25 -10.08
CA SER A 28 2.63 9.52 -10.42
C SER A 28 1.39 10.39 -10.25
N ARG A 29 0.41 10.18 -11.13
CA ARG A 29 -0.90 10.83 -11.04
C ARG A 29 -1.97 9.91 -10.46
N LYS A 30 -1.57 8.73 -9.99
CA LYS A 30 -2.51 7.74 -9.48
C LYS A 30 -3.13 8.22 -8.16
N LYS A 31 -4.44 8.03 -8.02
CA LYS A 31 -5.18 8.43 -6.82
C LYS A 31 -5.13 7.30 -5.79
N VAL A 32 -4.08 7.27 -5.02
CA VAL A 32 -3.86 6.27 -3.98
C VAL A 32 -3.14 6.94 -2.83
N SER A 33 -3.46 6.53 -1.61
CA SER A 33 -2.75 7.02 -0.43
C SER A 33 -1.57 6.10 -0.13
N LEU A 34 -0.39 6.69 0.03
CA LEU A 34 0.85 5.97 0.29
C LEU A 34 1.42 6.40 1.63
N TYR A 35 1.80 5.44 2.45
CA TYR A 35 2.43 5.71 3.74
C TYR A 35 3.68 4.86 3.88
N VAL A 36 4.77 5.46 4.35
CA VAL A 36 5.98 4.73 4.71
C VAL A 36 6.03 4.65 6.22
N GLY A 37 6.07 3.44 6.73
CA GLY A 37 6.16 3.21 8.16
C GLY A 37 7.48 2.58 8.54
N VAL A 38 7.88 2.76 9.80
CA VAL A 38 9.01 2.05 10.38
C VAL A 38 8.43 1.21 11.51
N ASP A 39 8.64 -0.11 11.45
CA ASP A 39 8.10 -0.99 12.47
C ASP A 39 8.95 -0.94 13.75
N LEU A 40 8.54 -1.70 14.77
CA LEU A 40 9.23 -1.68 16.05
C LEU A 40 10.65 -2.23 15.98
N LYS A 41 10.96 -2.99 14.93
CA LYS A 41 12.29 -3.55 14.70
C LYS A 41 13.16 -2.65 13.83
N GLY A 42 12.60 -1.56 13.32
CA GLY A 42 13.33 -0.62 12.49
C GLY A 42 13.27 -0.90 10.99
N TYR A 43 12.43 -1.85 10.54
CA TYR A 43 12.28 -2.14 9.12
C TYR A 43 11.25 -1.22 8.48
N TYR A 44 11.51 -0.82 7.23
CA TYR A 44 10.56 -0.02 6.46
C TYR A 44 9.40 -0.88 5.98
N ALA A 45 8.23 -0.28 5.99
CA ALA A 45 7.01 -0.89 5.48
C ALA A 45 6.25 0.10 4.62
N LEU A 46 5.60 -0.40 3.58
CA LEU A 46 4.72 0.39 2.74
C LEU A 46 3.28 0.05 3.07
N VAL A 47 2.48 1.07 3.32
CA VAL A 47 1.04 0.90 3.52
C VAL A 47 0.34 1.74 2.46
N MET A 48 -0.47 1.11 1.63
CA MET A 48 -1.28 1.78 0.62
C MET A 48 -2.75 1.69 1.00
N GLN A 49 -3.49 2.71 0.64
CA GLN A 49 -4.94 2.69 0.75
C GLN A 49 -5.51 3.15 -0.59
N LEU A 50 -6.26 2.27 -1.23
CA LEU A 50 -6.89 2.54 -2.51
C LEU A 50 -8.40 2.47 -2.35
N GLU A 51 -9.07 3.56 -2.69
CA GLU A 51 -10.52 3.63 -2.64
C GLU A 51 -11.04 4.12 -3.98
N LYS A 52 -11.89 3.33 -4.62
CA LYS A 52 -12.48 3.70 -5.91
C LYS A 52 -13.75 2.89 -6.13
N LYS A 53 -14.57 3.33 -7.07
CA LYS A 53 -15.83 2.66 -7.40
C LYS A 53 -15.67 1.58 -8.46
N SER A 54 -14.68 1.73 -9.34
CA SER A 54 -14.44 0.75 -10.40
C SER A 54 -13.57 -0.40 -9.90
N ARG A 55 -13.61 -1.50 -10.65
CA ARG A 55 -12.91 -2.73 -10.26
C ARG A 55 -11.39 -2.59 -10.42
N VAL A 56 -10.65 -3.13 -9.46
CA VAL A 56 -9.19 -3.19 -9.53
C VAL A 56 -8.79 -4.41 -10.34
N LEU A 57 -8.13 -4.18 -11.47
CA LEU A 57 -7.71 -5.23 -12.40
C LEU A 57 -6.19 -5.44 -12.33
N ARG A 58 -5.70 -6.47 -13.02
CA ARG A 58 -4.26 -6.81 -13.02
C ARG A 58 -3.37 -5.65 -13.45
N LYS A 59 -3.80 -4.86 -14.42
CA LYS A 59 -3.03 -3.70 -14.87
C LYS A 59 -2.79 -2.73 -13.73
N GLU A 60 -3.83 -2.47 -12.94
CA GLU A 60 -3.72 -1.57 -11.80
C GLU A 60 -2.82 -2.16 -10.71
N ALA A 61 -2.90 -3.46 -10.48
CA ALA A 61 -2.00 -4.12 -9.55
C ALA A 61 -0.53 -3.93 -9.97
N GLY A 62 -0.25 -4.05 -11.27
CA GLY A 62 1.08 -3.77 -11.81
C GLY A 62 1.52 -2.33 -11.58
N ASP A 63 0.60 -1.37 -11.76
CA ASP A 63 0.88 0.04 -11.50
C ASP A 63 1.21 0.28 -10.03
N LEU A 64 0.51 -0.40 -9.12
CA LEU A 64 0.76 -0.27 -7.69
C LEU A 64 2.13 -0.85 -7.32
N MET A 65 2.51 -1.97 -7.94
CA MET A 65 3.83 -2.54 -7.71
C MET A 65 4.94 -1.63 -8.24
N ALA A 66 4.69 -0.94 -9.36
CA ALA A 66 5.64 0.03 -9.89
C ALA A 66 5.82 1.23 -8.94
N LEU A 67 4.74 1.65 -8.26
CA LEU A 67 4.84 2.69 -7.25
C LEU A 67 5.71 2.26 -6.08
N HIS A 68 5.65 1.00 -5.69
CA HIS A 68 6.52 0.46 -4.64
C HIS A 68 7.99 0.60 -5.04
N GLU A 69 8.34 0.27 -6.27
CA GLU A 69 9.72 0.40 -6.75
C GLU A 69 10.18 1.86 -6.74
N LYS A 70 9.32 2.78 -7.18
CA LYS A 70 9.62 4.21 -7.16
C LYS A 70 9.80 4.71 -5.73
N LEU A 71 9.00 4.20 -4.81
CA LEU A 71 9.08 4.58 -3.41
C LEU A 71 10.39 4.12 -2.79
N GLU A 72 10.85 2.91 -3.11
CA GLU A 72 12.14 2.42 -2.63
C GLU A 72 13.28 3.33 -3.07
N LYS A 73 13.25 3.80 -4.31
CA LYS A 73 14.25 4.74 -4.81
C LYS A 73 14.16 6.09 -4.12
N TYR A 74 12.95 6.55 -3.86
CA TYR A 74 12.70 7.82 -3.18
C TYR A 74 13.21 7.80 -1.74
N VAL A 75 12.94 6.72 -1.02
CA VAL A 75 13.36 6.55 0.36
C VAL A 75 14.85 6.20 0.46
N GLY A 76 15.40 5.55 -0.57
CA GLY A 76 16.79 5.12 -0.57
C GLY A 76 17.02 3.84 0.21
N SER A 77 15.99 3.03 0.41
CA SER A 77 16.06 1.78 1.16
C SER A 77 15.08 0.76 0.61
N SER A 78 15.40 -0.51 0.82
CA SER A 78 14.48 -1.59 0.45
C SER A 78 13.27 -1.60 1.38
N ILE A 79 12.10 -1.80 0.80
CA ILE A 79 10.84 -1.90 1.54
C ILE A 79 10.28 -3.30 1.26
N THR A 80 10.47 -4.21 2.22
CA THR A 80 10.08 -5.62 2.04
C THR A 80 8.68 -5.92 2.55
N LYS A 81 8.18 -5.12 3.50
CA LYS A 81 6.84 -5.30 4.05
C LYS A 81 5.87 -4.38 3.32
N LYS A 82 4.91 -4.96 2.61
CA LYS A 82 3.97 -4.23 1.76
C LYS A 82 2.55 -4.60 2.14
N TYR A 83 1.77 -3.59 2.50
CA TYR A 83 0.37 -3.75 2.90
C TYR A 83 -0.49 -2.86 2.03
N ILE A 84 -1.65 -3.35 1.62
CA ILE A 84 -2.60 -2.55 0.87
C ILE A 84 -4.02 -2.82 1.35
N LEU A 85 -4.74 -1.73 1.63
CA LEU A 85 -6.16 -1.78 1.93
C LEU A 85 -6.91 -1.33 0.68
N ILE A 86 -7.70 -2.21 0.11
CA ILE A 86 -8.46 -1.93 -1.10
C ILE A 86 -9.95 -1.81 -0.76
N LYS A 87 -10.49 -0.60 -0.89
CA LYS A 87 -11.91 -0.32 -0.74
C LYS A 87 -12.53 -0.14 -2.13
N ALA A 88 -12.64 -1.25 -2.84
CA ALA A 88 -13.15 -1.29 -4.20
C ALA A 88 -13.41 -2.74 -4.58
N PRO A 89 -14.24 -2.99 -5.62
CA PRO A 89 -14.33 -4.34 -6.17
C PRO A 89 -12.94 -4.79 -6.64
N LEU A 90 -12.58 -6.02 -6.35
CA LEU A 90 -11.22 -6.52 -6.60
C LEU A 90 -11.26 -7.79 -7.44
N CYS A 91 -10.54 -7.77 -8.56
CA CYS A 91 -10.36 -8.93 -9.40
C CYS A 91 -9.52 -9.98 -8.66
N SER A 92 -9.93 -11.25 -8.69
CA SER A 92 -9.20 -12.32 -8.02
C SER A 92 -7.79 -12.49 -8.58
N HIS A 93 -7.60 -12.24 -9.87
CA HIS A 93 -6.28 -12.30 -10.50
C HIS A 93 -5.37 -11.17 -10.02
N ALA A 94 -5.94 -9.98 -9.81
CA ALA A 94 -5.18 -8.84 -9.27
C ALA A 94 -4.75 -9.13 -7.82
N LYS A 95 -5.66 -9.67 -7.02
CA LYS A 95 -5.35 -10.04 -5.64
C LYS A 95 -4.23 -11.09 -5.59
N ALA A 96 -4.36 -12.14 -6.39
CA ALA A 96 -3.35 -13.19 -6.45
C ALA A 96 -1.99 -12.64 -6.89
N MET A 97 -1.97 -11.75 -7.86
CA MET A 97 -0.75 -11.13 -8.36
C MET A 97 -0.03 -10.34 -7.25
N LEU A 98 -0.79 -9.57 -6.46
CA LEU A 98 -0.22 -8.82 -5.35
C LEU A 98 0.31 -9.76 -4.27
N GLU A 99 -0.46 -10.77 -3.88
CA GLU A 99 -0.05 -11.71 -2.84
C GLU A 99 1.16 -12.53 -3.25
N GLU A 100 1.26 -12.92 -4.53
CA GLU A 100 2.42 -13.64 -5.05
C GLU A 100 3.70 -12.79 -5.02
N ASN A 101 3.55 -11.47 -5.02
CA ASN A 101 4.68 -10.54 -4.94
C ASN A 101 4.93 -10.03 -3.52
N GLY A 102 4.40 -10.72 -2.53
CA GLY A 102 4.68 -10.44 -1.13
C GLY A 102 3.82 -9.35 -0.49
N TRP A 103 2.73 -8.96 -1.14
CA TRP A 103 1.82 -7.97 -0.59
C TRP A 103 0.81 -8.62 0.35
N LYS A 104 0.51 -7.97 1.45
CA LYS A 104 -0.59 -8.32 2.33
C LYS A 104 -1.80 -7.50 1.88
N VAL A 105 -2.82 -8.16 1.38
CA VAL A 105 -3.99 -7.49 0.82
C VAL A 105 -5.16 -7.56 1.80
N TRP A 106 -5.69 -6.40 2.15
CA TRP A 106 -6.92 -6.29 2.93
C TRP A 106 -7.98 -5.72 1.99
N HIS A 107 -9.06 -6.45 1.82
CA HIS A 107 -10.11 -6.08 0.88
C HIS A 107 -11.41 -5.79 1.64
N GLU A 108 -11.89 -4.55 1.51
CA GLU A 108 -13.17 -4.12 2.04
C GLU A 108 -14.00 -3.61 0.87
N PRO A 109 -14.88 -4.44 0.30
CA PRO A 109 -15.75 -3.99 -0.80
C PRO A 109 -16.76 -2.96 -0.26
N GLU A 110 -17.04 -1.95 -1.08
CA GLU A 110 -18.07 -0.96 -0.75
C GLU A 110 -19.47 -1.56 -0.93
#